data_f42de6aed215800579bbe14a9c615451
#
_entry.id   f42de6aed215800579bbe14a9c615451
#
_cell.length_a   1.000
_cell.length_b   1.000
_cell.length_c   1.000
_cell.angle_alpha   90.00
_cell.angle_beta   90.00
_cell.angle_gamma   90.00
#
_symmetry.space_group_name_H-M   'P 1'
#
loop_
_entity.id
_entity.type
_entity.pdbx_description
1 polymer ?
#
loop_
_entity_poly.entity_id
_entity_poly.type
_entity_poly.pdbx_seq_one_letter_code
_entity_poly.pdbx_strand_id
1 'polypeptide(L)'
;MMEKRPVGYQLYSARREAEKDLEGVLKTLKDQGYDGVEFAGFYGYRADEIKAMLEKYGLIALSSHLPYDKILADMQGEIAYHKAIGCRYIAVPYLADEFRPGKPGFAQVIRTIYQFGKLCREAGIQLLYHNHDFEFVDFSGMYGLDFLYEAVDSETLKTELDVCWVKYAGVEPAGYIRKYASRCPVIHLKDFVGRKEKDGPDPYALLGLGENEKKSTQAFEFRPVGYGCQDVEQVLTAGIESGAEWFVVEQDESVGRTPLEAAQMSIDTLKKIGLKG
;
A
#
# COMPACT_ATOMS: atom_id res chain seq x y z
N MET A 1 -15.25 -13.06 18.34
CA MET A 1 -14.67 -13.50 17.04
C MET A 1 -14.41 -12.24 16.24
N MET A 2 -13.27 -12.15 15.59
CA MET A 2 -12.94 -11.02 14.69
C MET A 2 -13.89 -11.02 13.48
N GLU A 3 -14.35 -9.84 13.08
CA GLU A 3 -15.15 -9.71 11.86
C GLU A 3 -14.28 -9.97 10.64
N LYS A 4 -14.73 -10.82 9.74
CA LYS A 4 -13.97 -11.19 8.54
C LYS A 4 -13.92 -10.04 7.56
N ARG A 5 -12.77 -9.86 6.95
CA ARG A 5 -12.53 -8.88 5.87
C ARG A 5 -11.76 -9.54 4.74
N PRO A 6 -11.93 -9.06 3.50
CA PRO A 6 -11.13 -9.52 2.39
C PRO A 6 -9.67 -9.10 2.56
N VAL A 7 -8.78 -9.97 2.07
CA VAL A 7 -7.34 -9.76 2.11
C VAL A 7 -6.79 -9.67 0.70
N GLY A 8 -6.10 -8.58 0.40
CA GLY A 8 -5.36 -8.36 -0.83
C GLY A 8 -3.87 -8.62 -0.67
N TYR A 9 -3.19 -8.71 -1.80
CA TYR A 9 -1.73 -8.80 -1.87
C TYR A 9 -1.18 -7.73 -2.80
N GLN A 10 -0.21 -6.93 -2.32
CA GLN A 10 0.49 -5.95 -3.14
C GLN A 10 1.55 -6.66 -4.01
N LEU A 11 1.35 -6.60 -5.34
CA LEU A 11 2.19 -7.30 -6.32
C LEU A 11 3.62 -6.78 -6.39
N TYR A 12 3.91 -5.58 -5.86
CA TYR A 12 5.29 -5.10 -5.74
C TYR A 12 6.17 -6.05 -4.92
N SER A 13 5.58 -6.72 -3.94
CA SER A 13 6.26 -7.71 -3.12
C SER A 13 6.82 -8.89 -3.93
N ALA A 14 6.11 -9.27 -5.00
CA ALA A 14 6.50 -10.36 -5.93
C ALA A 14 6.80 -9.82 -7.35
N ARG A 15 7.29 -8.57 -7.47
CA ARG A 15 7.46 -7.87 -8.75
C ARG A 15 8.34 -8.60 -9.76
N ARG A 16 9.41 -9.27 -9.27
CA ARG A 16 10.35 -10.01 -10.14
C ARG A 16 9.75 -11.32 -10.66
N GLU A 17 8.90 -11.96 -9.86
CA GLU A 17 8.14 -13.15 -10.25
C GLU A 17 7.01 -12.77 -11.21
N ALA A 18 6.27 -11.70 -10.90
CA ALA A 18 5.17 -11.20 -11.72
C ALA A 18 5.64 -10.68 -13.10
N GLU A 19 6.83 -10.09 -13.18
CA GLU A 19 7.44 -9.70 -14.46
C GLU A 19 7.70 -10.90 -15.37
N LYS A 20 8.00 -12.08 -14.81
CA LYS A 20 8.27 -13.31 -15.56
C LYS A 20 6.99 -14.09 -15.87
N ASP A 21 6.08 -14.18 -14.91
CA ASP A 21 4.85 -14.97 -14.99
C ASP A 21 3.78 -14.39 -14.07
N LEU A 22 3.15 -13.31 -14.50
CA LEU A 22 2.06 -12.67 -13.74
C LEU A 22 0.90 -13.65 -13.49
N GLU A 23 0.54 -14.44 -14.48
CA GLU A 23 -0.57 -15.38 -14.38
C GLU A 23 -0.32 -16.47 -13.33
N GLY A 24 0.91 -17.03 -13.28
CA GLY A 24 1.32 -17.99 -12.25
C GLY A 24 1.33 -17.40 -10.86
N VAL A 25 1.74 -16.13 -10.70
CA VAL A 25 1.66 -15.41 -9.42
C VAL A 25 0.20 -15.24 -8.98
N LEU A 26 -0.69 -14.77 -9.86
CA LEU A 26 -2.12 -14.60 -9.56
C LEU A 26 -2.76 -15.92 -9.14
N LYS A 27 -2.48 -17.01 -9.88
CA LYS A 27 -2.95 -18.34 -9.53
C LYS A 27 -2.50 -18.76 -8.13
N THR A 28 -1.21 -18.58 -7.82
CA THR A 28 -0.62 -18.97 -6.53
C THR A 28 -1.26 -18.19 -5.39
N LEU A 29 -1.44 -16.88 -5.53
CA LEU A 29 -2.10 -16.04 -4.52
C LEU A 29 -3.55 -16.49 -4.28
N LYS A 30 -4.28 -16.84 -5.34
CA LYS A 30 -5.63 -17.40 -5.19
C LYS A 30 -5.62 -18.73 -4.43
N ASP A 31 -4.73 -19.64 -4.78
CA ASP A 31 -4.60 -20.94 -4.12
C ASP A 31 -4.23 -20.80 -2.63
N GLN A 32 -3.46 -19.77 -2.27
CA GLN A 32 -3.14 -19.40 -0.89
C GLN A 32 -4.34 -18.81 -0.11
N GLY A 33 -5.34 -18.27 -0.83
CA GLY A 33 -6.58 -17.76 -0.24
C GLY A 33 -6.71 -16.24 -0.21
N TYR A 34 -5.93 -15.51 -0.99
CA TYR A 34 -6.14 -14.08 -1.22
C TYR A 34 -7.42 -13.82 -2.02
N ASP A 35 -8.11 -12.69 -1.74
CA ASP A 35 -9.36 -12.29 -2.41
C ASP A 35 -9.12 -11.36 -3.59
N GLY A 36 -8.03 -10.61 -3.55
CA GLY A 36 -7.69 -9.64 -4.58
C GLY A 36 -6.21 -9.31 -4.59
N VAL A 37 -5.84 -8.47 -5.55
CA VAL A 37 -4.48 -7.97 -5.69
C VAL A 37 -4.49 -6.46 -5.83
N GLU A 38 -3.42 -5.85 -5.38
CA GLU A 38 -3.07 -4.48 -5.67
C GLU A 38 -1.90 -4.47 -6.66
N PHE A 39 -2.07 -3.74 -7.74
CA PHE A 39 -1.07 -3.66 -8.80
C PHE A 39 0.03 -2.63 -8.48
N ALA A 40 1.24 -2.89 -8.96
CA ALA A 40 2.35 -1.94 -9.00
C ALA A 40 2.93 -1.91 -10.42
N GLY A 41 2.10 -1.48 -11.36
CA GLY A 41 2.33 -1.63 -12.79
C GLY A 41 1.69 -2.89 -13.39
N PHE A 42 1.63 -2.94 -14.71
CA PHE A 42 0.87 -3.96 -15.43
C PHE A 42 1.73 -4.84 -16.35
N TYR A 43 3.04 -4.78 -16.24
CA TYR A 43 4.01 -5.63 -16.94
C TYR A 43 3.83 -5.69 -18.48
N GLY A 44 3.28 -4.63 -19.08
CA GLY A 44 3.03 -4.53 -20.51
C GLY A 44 1.72 -5.19 -21.00
N TYR A 45 0.93 -5.78 -20.10
CA TYR A 45 -0.37 -6.34 -20.45
C TYR A 45 -1.40 -5.24 -20.70
N ARG A 46 -2.31 -5.49 -21.66
CA ARG A 46 -3.49 -4.66 -21.89
C ARG A 46 -4.54 -4.89 -20.81
N ALA A 47 -5.44 -3.93 -20.65
CA ALA A 47 -6.49 -4.02 -19.62
C ALA A 47 -7.43 -5.23 -19.79
N ASP A 48 -7.74 -5.61 -21.03
CA ASP A 48 -8.56 -6.80 -21.32
C ASP A 48 -7.85 -8.11 -20.92
N GLU A 49 -6.53 -8.18 -21.09
CA GLU A 49 -5.72 -9.34 -20.70
C GLU A 49 -5.64 -9.47 -19.16
N ILE A 50 -5.38 -8.35 -18.45
CA ILE A 50 -5.42 -8.32 -16.97
C ILE A 50 -6.79 -8.74 -16.46
N LYS A 51 -7.85 -8.18 -17.01
CA LYS A 51 -9.22 -8.50 -16.60
C LYS A 51 -9.53 -9.99 -16.79
N ALA A 52 -9.16 -10.57 -17.94
CA ALA A 52 -9.35 -12.00 -18.20
C ALA A 52 -8.61 -12.89 -17.21
N MET A 53 -7.36 -12.56 -16.82
CA MET A 53 -6.61 -13.30 -15.82
C MET A 53 -7.28 -13.23 -14.44
N LEU A 54 -7.74 -12.04 -14.04
CA LEU A 54 -8.43 -11.86 -12.74
C LEU A 54 -9.74 -12.64 -12.68
N GLU A 55 -10.56 -12.57 -13.73
CA GLU A 55 -11.81 -13.32 -13.87
C GLU A 55 -11.56 -14.84 -13.83
N LYS A 56 -10.53 -15.31 -14.53
CA LYS A 56 -10.15 -16.74 -14.56
C LYS A 56 -9.88 -17.31 -13.17
N TYR A 57 -9.22 -16.53 -12.30
CA TYR A 57 -8.88 -16.98 -10.95
C TYR A 57 -9.84 -16.47 -9.86
N GLY A 58 -10.83 -15.63 -10.21
CA GLY A 58 -11.75 -15.04 -9.25
C GLY A 58 -11.03 -14.13 -8.24
N LEU A 59 -10.05 -13.35 -8.71
CA LEU A 59 -9.39 -12.30 -7.94
C LEU A 59 -9.97 -10.93 -8.28
N ILE A 60 -9.95 -10.02 -7.31
CA ILE A 60 -10.42 -8.65 -7.47
C ILE A 60 -9.21 -7.74 -7.71
N ALA A 61 -9.29 -6.85 -8.72
CA ALA A 61 -8.40 -5.69 -8.81
C ALA A 61 -8.82 -4.69 -7.74
N LEU A 62 -8.35 -4.86 -6.50
CA LEU A 62 -8.78 -4.00 -5.42
C LEU A 62 -8.25 -2.57 -5.57
N SER A 63 -6.97 -2.43 -5.85
CA SER A 63 -6.24 -1.17 -5.95
C SER A 63 -5.06 -1.27 -6.91
N SER A 64 -4.45 -0.12 -7.20
CA SER A 64 -3.19 -0.03 -7.93
C SER A 64 -2.35 1.14 -7.41
N HIS A 65 -1.10 0.89 -7.12
CA HIS A 65 -0.10 1.92 -6.91
C HIS A 65 0.24 2.60 -8.24
N LEU A 66 -0.11 3.87 -8.35
CA LEU A 66 0.16 4.69 -9.54
C LEU A 66 1.20 5.76 -9.21
N PRO A 67 2.43 5.67 -9.72
CA PRO A 67 3.47 6.66 -9.49
C PRO A 67 3.03 8.09 -9.86
N TYR A 68 3.48 9.07 -9.08
CA TYR A 68 3.06 10.47 -9.22
C TYR A 68 3.42 11.06 -10.60
N ASP A 69 4.54 10.68 -11.19
CA ASP A 69 4.96 11.07 -12.54
C ASP A 69 4.02 10.55 -13.63
N LYS A 70 3.45 9.36 -13.46
CA LYS A 70 2.43 8.81 -14.36
C LYS A 70 1.14 9.62 -14.31
N ILE A 71 0.72 10.03 -13.11
CA ILE A 71 -0.44 10.92 -12.94
C ILE A 71 -0.21 12.24 -13.69
N LEU A 72 1.00 12.82 -13.56
CA LEU A 72 1.35 14.05 -14.28
C LEU A 72 1.38 13.88 -15.79
N ALA A 73 1.76 12.69 -16.27
CA ALA A 73 1.88 12.41 -17.70
C ALA A 73 0.53 12.22 -18.40
N ASP A 74 -0.38 11.41 -17.83
CA ASP A 74 -1.68 11.10 -18.46
C ASP A 74 -2.75 10.67 -17.45
N MET A 75 -3.42 11.62 -16.82
CA MET A 75 -4.51 11.34 -15.87
C MET A 75 -5.66 10.54 -16.47
N GLN A 76 -6.04 10.87 -17.73
CA GLN A 76 -7.22 10.26 -18.38
C GLN A 76 -6.94 8.83 -18.83
N GLY A 77 -5.78 8.57 -19.42
CA GLY A 77 -5.36 7.24 -19.84
C GLY A 77 -5.24 6.29 -18.67
N GLU A 78 -4.63 6.75 -17.55
CA GLU A 78 -4.53 5.97 -16.33
C GLU A 78 -5.91 5.63 -15.74
N ILE A 79 -6.82 6.59 -15.65
CA ILE A 79 -8.18 6.35 -15.17
C ILE A 79 -8.91 5.35 -16.10
N ALA A 80 -8.79 5.50 -17.42
CA ALA A 80 -9.45 4.62 -18.38
C ALA A 80 -8.96 3.17 -18.25
N TYR A 81 -7.65 2.97 -18.09
CA TYR A 81 -7.06 1.64 -17.89
C TYR A 81 -7.56 0.99 -16.58
N HIS A 82 -7.45 1.71 -15.47
CA HIS A 82 -7.85 1.21 -14.16
C HIS A 82 -9.36 0.88 -14.11
N LYS A 83 -10.18 1.71 -14.73
CA LYS A 83 -11.62 1.45 -14.87
C LYS A 83 -11.90 0.20 -15.69
N ALA A 84 -11.15 -0.02 -16.78
CA ALA A 84 -11.35 -1.18 -17.66
C ALA A 84 -11.05 -2.50 -16.95
N ILE A 85 -10.07 -2.55 -16.04
CA ILE A 85 -9.78 -3.73 -15.22
C ILE A 85 -10.72 -3.89 -14.02
N GLY A 86 -11.59 -2.91 -13.75
CA GLY A 86 -12.51 -2.92 -12.62
C GLY A 86 -11.85 -2.55 -11.28
N CYS A 87 -10.75 -1.80 -11.32
CA CYS A 87 -10.03 -1.35 -10.13
C CYS A 87 -10.89 -0.38 -9.30
N ARG A 88 -11.00 -0.63 -7.99
CA ARG A 88 -11.83 0.20 -7.08
C ARG A 88 -11.09 1.41 -6.56
N TYR A 89 -9.78 1.28 -6.34
CA TYR A 89 -8.91 2.28 -5.77
C TYR A 89 -7.68 2.52 -6.65
N ILE A 90 -7.19 3.74 -6.66
CA ILE A 90 -5.86 4.09 -7.14
C ILE A 90 -5.15 4.76 -5.99
N ALA A 91 -3.94 4.32 -5.63
CA ALA A 91 -3.15 4.91 -4.57
C ALA A 91 -1.90 5.61 -5.13
N VAL A 92 -1.61 6.82 -4.64
CA VAL A 92 -0.31 7.46 -4.85
C VAL A 92 0.68 6.82 -3.89
N PRO A 93 1.66 6.04 -4.37
CA PRO A 93 2.45 5.16 -3.49
C PRO A 93 3.68 5.84 -2.87
N TYR A 94 4.21 6.89 -3.51
CA TYR A 94 5.50 7.46 -3.14
C TYR A 94 5.69 8.84 -3.76
N LEU A 95 6.45 9.68 -3.05
CA LEU A 95 6.87 10.98 -3.55
C LEU A 95 8.40 11.09 -3.60
N ALA A 96 8.94 11.51 -4.73
CA ALA A 96 10.33 11.91 -4.85
C ALA A 96 10.63 13.08 -3.89
N ASP A 97 11.89 13.23 -3.47
CA ASP A 97 12.28 14.14 -2.38
C ASP A 97 11.75 15.57 -2.57
N GLU A 98 11.83 16.09 -3.78
CA GLU A 98 11.38 17.45 -4.10
C GLU A 98 9.89 17.69 -3.94
N PHE A 99 9.08 16.62 -3.88
CA PHE A 99 7.62 16.66 -3.73
C PHE A 99 7.12 16.34 -2.31
N ARG A 100 8.03 15.94 -1.41
CA ARG A 100 7.67 15.54 -0.04
C ARG A 100 7.18 16.73 0.80
N PRO A 101 6.44 16.49 1.89
CA PRO A 101 6.07 17.53 2.84
C PRO A 101 7.29 18.34 3.28
N GLY A 102 7.13 19.69 3.29
CA GLY A 102 8.23 20.62 3.59
C GLY A 102 9.10 21.02 2.39
N LYS A 103 8.93 20.38 1.25
CA LYS A 103 9.65 20.72 0.01
C LYS A 103 8.82 21.64 -0.90
N PRO A 104 9.47 22.40 -1.80
CA PRO A 104 8.76 23.35 -2.66
C PRO A 104 7.68 22.74 -3.55
N GLY A 105 7.86 21.47 -3.99
CA GLY A 105 6.90 20.75 -4.85
C GLY A 105 5.65 20.27 -4.13
N PHE A 106 5.59 20.26 -2.80
CA PHE A 106 4.48 19.67 -2.07
C PHE A 106 3.12 20.37 -2.33
N ALA A 107 3.13 21.68 -2.50
CA ALA A 107 1.92 22.43 -2.89
C ALA A 107 1.40 22.05 -4.29
N GLN A 108 2.28 21.62 -5.20
CA GLN A 108 1.87 21.05 -6.48
C GLN A 108 1.23 19.68 -6.30
N VAL A 109 1.79 18.82 -5.43
CA VAL A 109 1.23 17.50 -5.11
C VAL A 109 -0.22 17.64 -4.64
N ILE A 110 -0.49 18.54 -3.69
CA ILE A 110 -1.86 18.78 -3.18
C ILE A 110 -2.82 19.15 -4.31
N ARG A 111 -2.43 20.09 -5.18
CA ARG A 111 -3.27 20.49 -6.34
C ARG A 111 -3.51 19.34 -7.31
N THR A 112 -2.47 18.57 -7.64
CA THR A 112 -2.56 17.42 -8.55
C THR A 112 -3.44 16.33 -7.97
N ILE A 113 -3.26 15.98 -6.70
CA ILE A 113 -4.09 14.99 -6.00
C ILE A 113 -5.55 15.42 -5.97
N TYR A 114 -5.84 16.70 -5.70
CA TYR A 114 -7.20 17.22 -5.72
C TYR A 114 -7.84 17.08 -7.10
N GLN A 115 -7.13 17.49 -8.16
CA GLN A 115 -7.63 17.40 -9.54
C GLN A 115 -7.83 15.93 -9.97
N PHE A 116 -6.84 15.09 -9.75
CA PHE A 116 -6.88 13.69 -10.12
C PHE A 116 -7.95 12.91 -9.33
N GLY A 117 -8.07 13.17 -8.03
CA GLY A 117 -9.09 12.53 -7.18
C GLY A 117 -10.51 12.86 -7.62
N LYS A 118 -10.78 14.09 -8.08
CA LYS A 118 -12.08 14.46 -8.66
C LYS A 118 -12.37 13.67 -9.94
N LEU A 119 -11.38 13.55 -10.83
CA LEU A 119 -11.53 12.78 -12.06
C LEU A 119 -11.72 11.28 -11.77
N CYS A 120 -10.98 10.73 -10.82
CA CYS A 120 -11.17 9.36 -10.36
C CYS A 120 -12.59 9.12 -9.85
N ARG A 121 -13.10 10.02 -8.99
CA ARG A 121 -14.46 9.93 -8.45
C ARG A 121 -15.54 9.98 -9.53
N GLU A 122 -15.40 10.84 -10.52
CA GLU A 122 -16.30 10.91 -11.71
C GLU A 122 -16.29 9.59 -12.50
N ALA A 123 -15.17 8.88 -12.50
CA ALA A 123 -15.02 7.57 -13.13
C ALA A 123 -15.51 6.40 -12.26
N GLY A 124 -15.87 6.65 -10.98
CA GLY A 124 -16.27 5.64 -10.01
C GLY A 124 -15.09 4.96 -9.31
N ILE A 125 -13.92 5.57 -9.29
CA ILE A 125 -12.69 5.10 -8.63
C ILE A 125 -12.39 6.05 -7.46
N GLN A 126 -12.01 5.52 -6.29
CA GLN A 126 -11.57 6.32 -5.15
C GLN A 126 -10.04 6.47 -5.17
N LEU A 127 -9.56 7.72 -5.13
CA LEU A 127 -8.14 8.00 -4.95
C LEU A 127 -7.73 7.82 -3.49
N LEU A 128 -6.59 7.15 -3.29
CA LEU A 128 -5.93 6.94 -2.00
C LEU A 128 -4.54 7.57 -1.99
N TYR A 129 -4.01 7.78 -0.80
CA TYR A 129 -2.60 8.09 -0.58
C TYR A 129 -1.99 7.05 0.35
N HIS A 130 -0.92 6.39 -0.10
CA HIS A 130 -0.13 5.43 0.66
C HIS A 130 1.06 6.14 1.30
N ASN A 131 1.15 6.08 2.61
CA ASN A 131 2.19 6.76 3.36
C ASN A 131 3.48 5.94 3.49
N HIS A 132 4.56 6.69 3.61
CA HIS A 132 5.85 6.26 4.15
C HIS A 132 6.13 6.95 5.48
N ASP A 133 7.36 6.91 5.98
CA ASP A 133 7.74 7.59 7.21
C ASP A 133 8.09 9.07 7.01
N PHE A 134 8.44 9.48 5.78
CA PHE A 134 8.80 10.86 5.49
C PHE A 134 7.61 11.84 5.55
N GLU A 135 6.38 11.36 5.46
CA GLU A 135 5.20 12.21 5.66
C GLU A 135 4.95 12.57 7.13
N PHE A 136 5.63 11.88 8.06
CA PHE A 136 5.53 12.18 9.48
C PHE A 136 6.50 13.30 9.93
N VAL A 137 6.98 14.12 9.00
CA VAL A 137 7.67 15.37 9.35
C VAL A 137 6.70 16.31 10.06
N ASP A 138 7.17 16.88 11.18
CA ASP A 138 6.34 17.77 12.02
C ASP A 138 6.33 19.20 11.48
N PHE A 139 5.13 19.73 11.21
CA PHE A 139 4.85 21.12 10.89
C PHE A 139 4.17 21.80 12.09
N SER A 140 4.96 22.08 13.13
CA SER A 140 4.46 22.79 14.33
C SER A 140 3.28 22.07 15.01
N GLY A 141 3.42 20.77 15.21
CA GLY A 141 2.43 19.91 15.89
C GLY A 141 1.44 19.21 14.95
N MET A 142 1.62 19.32 13.66
CA MET A 142 0.86 18.57 12.64
C MET A 142 1.82 17.83 11.73
N TYR A 143 1.59 16.54 11.48
CA TYR A 143 2.38 15.81 10.50
C TYR A 143 2.08 16.25 9.06
N GLY A 144 3.06 16.14 8.17
CA GLY A 144 2.88 16.44 6.75
C GLY A 144 1.77 15.61 6.10
N LEU A 145 1.57 14.36 6.56
CA LEU A 145 0.46 13.52 6.14
C LEU A 145 -0.89 14.09 6.59
N ASP A 146 -0.98 14.55 7.84
CA ASP A 146 -2.19 15.20 8.34
C ASP A 146 -2.52 16.47 7.55
N PHE A 147 -1.48 17.24 7.21
CA PHE A 147 -1.66 18.46 6.41
C PHE A 147 -2.21 18.14 5.01
N LEU A 148 -1.75 17.06 4.37
CA LEU A 148 -2.31 16.62 3.10
C LEU A 148 -3.80 16.28 3.22
N TYR A 149 -4.18 15.56 4.28
CA TYR A 149 -5.57 15.17 4.50
C TYR A 149 -6.48 16.33 4.96
N GLU A 150 -5.94 17.37 5.58
CA GLU A 150 -6.68 18.60 5.85
C GLU A 150 -6.87 19.44 4.58
N ALA A 151 -5.87 19.43 3.68
CA ALA A 151 -5.90 20.23 2.45
C ALA A 151 -6.80 19.63 1.35
N VAL A 152 -7.09 18.33 1.41
CA VAL A 152 -7.94 17.63 0.42
C VAL A 152 -9.06 16.90 1.14
N ASP A 153 -10.30 17.15 0.75
CA ASP A 153 -11.49 16.57 1.37
C ASP A 153 -11.54 15.04 1.26
N SER A 154 -12.25 14.40 2.20
CA SER A 154 -12.33 12.92 2.31
C SER A 154 -13.12 12.24 1.19
N GLU A 155 -13.91 12.96 0.41
CA GLU A 155 -14.57 12.43 -0.76
C GLU A 155 -13.62 12.36 -1.96
N THR A 156 -12.63 13.24 -1.99
CA THR A 156 -11.64 13.34 -3.07
C THR A 156 -10.43 12.45 -2.81
N LEU A 157 -9.94 12.43 -1.55
CA LEU A 157 -8.78 11.64 -1.15
C LEU A 157 -9.06 10.86 0.13
N LYS A 158 -8.84 9.55 0.09
CA LYS A 158 -8.82 8.69 1.29
C LYS A 158 -7.41 8.18 1.57
N THR A 159 -7.23 7.51 2.70
CA THR A 159 -5.93 6.96 3.08
C THR A 159 -5.84 5.47 2.75
N GLU A 160 -4.69 5.06 2.25
CA GLU A 160 -4.20 3.69 2.28
C GLU A 160 -3.07 3.65 3.31
N LEU A 161 -3.41 3.30 4.55
CA LEU A 161 -2.48 3.44 5.65
C LEU A 161 -1.51 2.27 5.72
N ASP A 162 -0.20 2.52 5.55
CA ASP A 162 0.84 1.54 5.78
C ASP A 162 1.32 1.58 7.24
N VAL A 163 1.01 0.52 7.97
CA VAL A 163 1.30 0.43 9.41
C VAL A 163 2.79 0.27 9.73
N CYS A 164 3.59 -0.25 8.79
CA CYS A 164 5.05 -0.33 8.96
C CYS A 164 5.64 1.06 9.06
N TRP A 165 5.34 1.92 8.09
CA TRP A 165 5.90 3.26 8.02
C TRP A 165 5.36 4.17 9.12
N VAL A 166 4.10 4.01 9.53
CA VAL A 166 3.56 4.69 10.72
C VAL A 166 4.41 4.34 11.96
N LYS A 167 4.61 3.04 12.20
CA LYS A 167 5.40 2.57 13.36
C LYS A 167 6.88 2.94 13.25
N TYR A 168 7.46 2.86 12.07
CA TYR A 168 8.84 3.25 11.81
C TYR A 168 9.07 4.74 12.04
N ALA A 169 8.06 5.59 11.77
CA ALA A 169 8.08 7.01 12.13
C ALA A 169 7.94 7.28 13.64
N GLY A 170 7.71 6.24 14.45
CA GLY A 170 7.55 6.36 15.91
C GLY A 170 6.11 6.67 16.34
N VAL A 171 5.13 6.50 15.48
CA VAL A 171 3.70 6.70 15.77
C VAL A 171 3.03 5.33 16.00
N GLU A 172 2.01 5.30 16.86
CA GLU A 172 1.28 4.07 17.16
C GLU A 172 0.21 3.82 16.08
N PRO A 173 0.31 2.70 15.30
CA PRO A 173 -0.53 2.47 14.13
C PRO A 173 -2.03 2.41 14.44
N ALA A 174 -2.45 1.69 15.47
CA ALA A 174 -3.88 1.51 15.74
C ALA A 174 -4.55 2.84 16.15
N GLY A 175 -3.87 3.70 16.90
CA GLY A 175 -4.34 5.05 17.23
C GLY A 175 -4.44 5.93 15.98
N TYR A 176 -3.45 5.82 15.09
CA TYR A 176 -3.45 6.58 13.84
C TYR A 176 -4.54 6.11 12.86
N ILE A 177 -4.83 4.80 12.78
CA ILE A 177 -5.97 4.26 12.06
C ILE A 177 -7.28 4.85 12.59
N ARG A 178 -7.49 4.86 13.91
CA ARG A 178 -8.71 5.42 14.53
C ARG A 178 -8.85 6.92 14.30
N LYS A 179 -7.74 7.67 14.23
CA LYS A 179 -7.75 9.10 13.87
C LYS A 179 -8.41 9.33 12.50
N TYR A 180 -8.21 8.40 11.56
CA TYR A 180 -8.78 8.46 10.22
C TYR A 180 -9.96 7.49 10.01
N ALA A 181 -10.72 7.19 11.08
CA ALA A 181 -11.93 6.38 10.97
C ALA A 181 -12.86 6.92 9.86
N SER A 182 -13.47 6.02 9.10
CA SER A 182 -14.28 6.28 7.89
C SER A 182 -13.54 6.89 6.69
N ARG A 183 -12.26 7.23 6.83
CA ARG A 183 -11.41 7.72 5.73
C ARG A 183 -10.32 6.71 5.32
N CYS A 184 -10.21 5.56 6.01
CA CYS A 184 -9.17 4.54 5.82
C CYS A 184 -9.79 3.22 5.30
N PRO A 185 -10.19 3.15 4.01
CA PRO A 185 -10.81 1.93 3.46
C PRO A 185 -9.81 0.79 3.25
N VAL A 186 -8.52 1.11 3.08
CA VAL A 186 -7.46 0.13 2.82
C VAL A 186 -6.33 0.32 3.84
N ILE A 187 -5.88 -0.79 4.43
CA ILE A 187 -4.75 -0.82 5.37
C ILE A 187 -3.70 -1.78 4.84
N HIS A 188 -2.48 -1.30 4.66
CA HIS A 188 -1.32 -2.12 4.35
C HIS A 188 -0.77 -2.76 5.62
N LEU A 189 -0.83 -4.11 5.63
CA LEU A 189 -0.23 -4.95 6.64
C LEU A 189 1.21 -5.25 6.20
N LYS A 190 2.12 -4.41 6.62
CA LYS A 190 3.55 -4.57 6.38
C LYS A 190 4.25 -4.70 7.74
N ASP A 191 4.96 -5.80 7.95
CA ASP A 191 5.64 -6.09 9.22
C ASP A 191 7.16 -6.05 9.04
N PHE A 192 7.86 -5.76 10.13
CA PHE A 192 9.30 -5.60 10.09
C PHE A 192 9.92 -5.86 11.47
N VAL A 193 11.24 -6.00 11.51
CA VAL A 193 12.05 -5.96 12.74
C VAL A 193 13.06 -4.83 12.65
N GLY A 194 13.49 -4.32 13.80
CA GLY A 194 14.40 -3.20 13.88
C GLY A 194 13.72 -1.90 14.28
N ARG A 195 14.43 -0.80 14.14
CA ARG A 195 13.97 0.55 14.51
C ARG A 195 14.63 1.61 13.64
N LYS A 196 14.04 2.79 13.61
CA LYS A 196 14.64 3.96 12.99
C LYS A 196 15.86 4.40 13.81
N GLU A 197 17.03 4.45 13.18
CA GLU A 197 18.24 4.98 13.76
C GLU A 197 18.60 6.30 13.07
N LYS A 198 19.13 7.27 13.84
CA LYS A 198 19.40 8.63 13.34
C LYS A 198 20.36 8.65 12.14
N ASP A 199 21.35 7.75 12.16
CA ASP A 199 22.35 7.60 11.10
C ASP A 199 22.35 6.16 10.55
N GLY A 200 21.20 5.48 10.67
CA GLY A 200 21.02 4.11 10.19
C GLY A 200 20.93 4.02 8.67
N PRO A 201 20.94 2.79 8.14
CA PRO A 201 20.74 2.57 6.72
C PRO A 201 19.36 3.06 6.29
N ASP A 202 19.32 3.65 5.09
CA ASP A 202 18.08 4.07 4.47
C ASP A 202 17.23 2.85 4.07
N PRO A 203 16.07 2.60 4.69
CA PRO A 203 15.22 1.47 4.32
C PRO A 203 14.71 1.56 2.87
N TYR A 204 14.71 2.74 2.26
CA TYR A 204 14.33 2.94 0.86
C TYR A 204 15.30 2.29 -0.14
N ALA A 205 16.54 2.03 0.26
CA ALA A 205 17.46 1.23 -0.54
C ALA A 205 16.93 -0.19 -0.79
N LEU A 206 16.13 -0.74 0.15
CA LEU A 206 15.45 -2.05 -0.01
C LEU A 206 14.29 -2.01 -1.00
N LEU A 207 13.75 -0.81 -1.26
CA LEU A 207 12.69 -0.59 -2.24
C LEU A 207 13.26 -0.39 -3.67
N GLY A 208 14.58 -0.37 -3.84
CA GLY A 208 15.21 0.01 -5.10
C GLY A 208 15.07 1.51 -5.44
N LEU A 209 14.74 2.34 -4.46
CA LEU A 209 14.49 3.79 -4.60
C LEU A 209 15.59 4.65 -3.96
N GLY A 210 16.56 4.05 -3.27
CA GLY A 210 17.66 4.75 -2.60
C GLY A 210 18.88 4.93 -3.49
N GLU A 211 19.63 6.04 -3.29
CA GLU A 211 20.86 6.35 -4.06
C GLU A 211 22.07 5.45 -3.72
N ASN A 212 21.98 4.62 -2.68
CA ASN A 212 23.06 3.75 -2.22
C ASN A 212 22.58 2.32 -2.01
N GLU A 213 23.11 1.38 -2.78
CA GLU A 213 23.02 -0.08 -2.55
C GLU A 213 23.75 -0.49 -1.23
N LYS A 214 23.42 0.11 -0.11
CA LYS A 214 23.89 -0.39 1.18
C LYS A 214 23.00 -1.57 1.57
N LYS A 215 23.57 -2.76 1.45
CA LYS A 215 22.99 -4.00 1.97
C LYS A 215 22.40 -3.77 3.36
N SER A 216 21.17 -4.26 3.57
CA SER A 216 20.52 -4.37 4.88
C SER A 216 21.55 -4.64 5.97
N THR A 217 21.71 -3.68 6.87
CA THR A 217 22.37 -3.94 8.14
C THR A 217 21.31 -4.54 9.07
N GLN A 218 21.70 -5.21 10.15
CA GLN A 218 20.78 -5.83 11.14
C GLN A 218 19.74 -4.87 11.76
N ALA A 219 19.74 -3.59 11.38
CA ALA A 219 18.91 -2.55 11.95
C ALA A 219 17.46 -2.52 11.44
N PHE A 220 17.18 -3.02 10.23
CA PHE A 220 15.84 -3.06 9.65
C PHE A 220 15.70 -4.22 8.65
N GLU A 221 14.63 -5.00 8.78
CA GLU A 221 14.29 -6.07 7.84
C GLU A 221 12.78 -6.27 7.78
N PHE A 222 12.21 -6.33 6.58
CA PHE A 222 10.81 -6.70 6.40
C PHE A 222 10.57 -8.16 6.77
N ARG A 223 9.40 -8.43 7.35
CA ARG A 223 8.95 -9.75 7.81
C ARG A 223 7.56 -10.07 7.28
N PRO A 224 7.23 -11.35 7.10
CA PRO A 224 5.84 -11.75 6.93
C PRO A 224 4.98 -11.23 8.08
N VAL A 225 3.72 -10.93 7.80
CA VAL A 225 2.76 -10.42 8.81
C VAL A 225 2.68 -11.37 10.02
N GLY A 226 2.91 -10.84 11.20
CA GLY A 226 2.95 -11.57 12.47
C GLY A 226 4.30 -12.18 12.83
N TYR A 227 5.34 -11.92 12.03
CA TYR A 227 6.71 -12.35 12.32
C TYR A 227 7.68 -11.19 12.63
N GLY A 228 7.14 -10.00 12.74
CA GLY A 228 7.88 -8.78 13.06
C GLY A 228 7.50 -8.18 14.41
N CYS A 229 7.44 -6.86 14.46
CA CYS A 229 7.17 -6.09 15.69
C CYS A 229 5.78 -5.45 15.71
N GLN A 230 4.92 -5.69 14.71
CA GLN A 230 3.55 -5.17 14.69
C GLN A 230 2.65 -5.93 15.66
N ASP A 231 1.79 -5.20 16.36
CA ASP A 231 0.65 -5.81 17.05
C ASP A 231 -0.50 -5.99 16.02
N VAL A 232 -0.43 -7.10 15.28
CA VAL A 232 -1.34 -7.38 14.16
C VAL A 232 -2.79 -7.40 14.62
N GLU A 233 -3.09 -8.02 15.77
CA GLU A 233 -4.47 -8.10 16.28
C GLU A 233 -5.02 -6.72 16.62
N GLN A 234 -4.21 -5.85 17.23
CA GLN A 234 -4.60 -4.48 17.55
C GLN A 234 -4.82 -3.64 16.28
N VAL A 235 -3.96 -3.79 15.27
CA VAL A 235 -4.10 -3.14 13.96
C VAL A 235 -5.38 -3.57 13.27
N LEU A 236 -5.64 -4.88 13.19
CA LEU A 236 -6.84 -5.43 12.57
C LEU A 236 -8.12 -4.95 13.29
N THR A 237 -8.11 -4.97 14.63
CA THR A 237 -9.23 -4.48 15.44
C THR A 237 -9.50 -3.00 15.16
N ALA A 238 -8.46 -2.16 15.20
CA ALA A 238 -8.59 -0.73 14.91
C ALA A 238 -9.11 -0.49 13.48
N GLY A 239 -8.61 -1.25 12.50
CA GLY A 239 -9.06 -1.14 11.12
C GLY A 239 -10.53 -1.49 10.95
N ILE A 240 -10.98 -2.60 11.51
CA ILE A 240 -12.39 -3.03 11.47
C ILE A 240 -13.30 -1.99 12.13
N GLU A 241 -12.95 -1.54 13.33
CA GLU A 241 -13.69 -0.51 14.07
C GLU A 241 -13.75 0.83 13.30
N SER A 242 -12.73 1.15 12.53
CA SER A 242 -12.62 2.37 11.72
C SER A 242 -13.26 2.27 10.33
N GLY A 243 -13.80 1.10 9.96
CA GLY A 243 -14.50 0.89 8.70
C GLY A 243 -13.60 0.47 7.53
N ALA A 244 -12.43 -0.11 7.79
CA ALA A 244 -11.57 -0.65 6.73
C ALA A 244 -12.31 -1.74 5.94
N GLU A 245 -12.28 -1.62 4.62
CA GLU A 245 -12.88 -2.57 3.68
C GLU A 245 -11.91 -3.67 3.29
N TRP A 246 -10.62 -3.37 3.22
CA TRP A 246 -9.56 -4.25 2.79
C TRP A 246 -8.32 -4.16 3.68
N PHE A 247 -7.69 -5.32 3.89
CA PHE A 247 -6.34 -5.42 4.40
C PHE A 247 -5.42 -5.97 3.30
N VAL A 248 -4.30 -5.30 3.05
CA VAL A 248 -3.38 -5.65 1.97
C VAL A 248 -2.05 -6.08 2.57
N VAL A 249 -1.63 -7.30 2.28
CA VAL A 249 -0.30 -7.80 2.69
C VAL A 249 0.74 -7.25 1.73
N GLU A 250 1.79 -6.63 2.28
CA GLU A 250 2.94 -6.15 1.52
C GLU A 250 4.25 -6.48 2.25
N GLN A 251 5.26 -6.89 1.49
CA GLN A 251 6.62 -7.11 1.98
C GLN A 251 7.62 -6.85 0.83
N ASP A 252 8.27 -5.70 0.81
CA ASP A 252 9.09 -5.24 -0.33
C ASP A 252 10.29 -6.13 -0.65
N GLU A 253 10.90 -6.72 0.38
CA GLU A 253 11.97 -7.70 0.24
C GLU A 253 11.76 -8.88 1.19
N SER A 254 12.01 -10.09 0.68
CA SER A 254 11.87 -11.35 1.44
C SER A 254 13.23 -11.99 1.66
N VAL A 255 13.75 -11.91 2.89
CA VAL A 255 15.05 -12.46 3.25
C VAL A 255 14.92 -13.93 3.60
N GLY A 256 15.71 -14.79 2.96
CA GLY A 256 15.79 -16.23 3.22
C GLY A 256 14.59 -17.06 2.74
N ARG A 257 13.70 -16.45 1.95
CA ARG A 257 12.52 -17.11 1.35
C ARG A 257 12.08 -16.40 0.08
N THR A 258 11.25 -17.04 -0.71
CA THR A 258 10.60 -16.37 -1.85
C THR A 258 9.45 -15.43 -1.39
N PRO A 259 9.08 -14.43 -2.19
CA PRO A 259 7.93 -13.58 -1.89
C PRO A 259 6.62 -14.35 -1.71
N LEU A 260 6.39 -15.41 -2.49
CA LEU A 260 5.18 -16.23 -2.39
C LEU A 260 5.17 -17.14 -1.16
N GLU A 261 6.33 -17.58 -0.65
CA GLU A 261 6.44 -18.24 0.66
C GLU A 261 6.15 -17.25 1.79
N ALA A 262 6.63 -16.01 1.70
CA ALA A 262 6.31 -14.96 2.65
C ALA A 262 4.81 -14.61 2.62
N ALA A 263 4.20 -14.56 1.43
CA ALA A 263 2.76 -14.37 1.26
C ALA A 263 1.96 -15.48 1.94
N GLN A 264 2.37 -16.76 1.78
CA GLN A 264 1.72 -17.89 2.45
C GLN A 264 1.79 -17.75 3.98
N MET A 265 2.96 -17.43 4.52
CA MET A 265 3.13 -17.22 5.97
C MET A 265 2.23 -16.11 6.50
N SER A 266 2.12 -15.01 5.78
CA SER A 266 1.29 -13.86 6.14
C SER A 266 -0.20 -14.21 6.15
N ILE A 267 -0.71 -14.86 5.09
CA ILE A 267 -2.12 -15.23 5.03
C ILE A 267 -2.49 -16.32 6.06
N ASP A 268 -1.56 -17.21 6.38
CA ASP A 268 -1.77 -18.23 7.44
C ASP A 268 -1.86 -17.58 8.82
N THR A 269 -1.08 -16.53 9.10
CA THR A 269 -1.22 -15.74 10.31
C THR A 269 -2.60 -15.09 10.38
N LEU A 270 -3.09 -14.47 9.29
CA LEU A 270 -4.39 -13.82 9.25
C LEU A 270 -5.56 -14.81 9.40
N LYS A 271 -5.43 -16.02 8.85
CA LYS A 271 -6.37 -17.12 9.08
C LYS A 271 -6.38 -17.55 10.55
N LYS A 272 -5.22 -17.72 11.16
CA LYS A 272 -5.08 -18.12 12.57
C LYS A 272 -5.68 -17.08 13.53
N ILE A 273 -5.52 -15.79 13.25
CA ILE A 273 -6.13 -14.69 14.03
C ILE A 273 -7.66 -14.64 13.81
N GLY A 274 -8.17 -15.18 12.71
CA GLY A 274 -9.61 -15.26 12.42
C GLY A 274 -10.12 -14.12 11.51
N LEU A 275 -9.25 -13.33 10.90
CA LEU A 275 -9.63 -12.32 9.89
C LEU A 275 -10.14 -13.01 8.62
N LYS A 276 -9.51 -14.12 8.26
CA LYS A 276 -9.80 -14.92 7.07
C LYS A 276 -10.38 -16.26 7.45
N GLY A 277 -11.32 -16.79 6.67
CA GLY A 277 -11.95 -18.08 6.91
C GLY A 277 -11.42 -19.19 6.06
#